data_cdbdbf7e12905bc665e87e91bef50335
#
_entry.id   cdbdbf7e12905bc665e87e91bef50335
#
_cell.length_a   1.000
_cell.length_b   1.000
_cell.length_c   1.000
_cell.angle_alpha   90.00
_cell.angle_beta   90.00
_cell.angle_gamma   90.00
#
_symmetry.space_group_name_H-M   'P 1'
#
loop_
_entity.id
_entity.type
_entity.pdbx_description
1 polymer ?
#
loop_
_entity_poly.entity_id
_entity_poly.type
_entity_poly.pdbx_seq_one_letter_code
_entity_poly.pdbx_strand_id
1 'polypeptide(L)'
;MKSGIVDVILFSVNAAYDMLPPIEDVYSLFEESTFKNRTYAGIDPKRDKLYRICENEGVALTVMKGYAAGVLLSDKQSPFEKALTPIQCLHYCLSRPAVASVMVGVSNTYQILAASAYSTASNKEKDYSEVLANAPRKSFSGHCAPCSKKIDIASVNKYLDLALIQEDVPETLKNHYDLLEHHADECIECGACVKNCPFGVDIINKMKRAVELFGN
;
A
#
# COMPACT_ATOMS: atom_id res chain seq x y z
N MET A 1 6.23 -23.53 -8.85
CA MET A 1 5.91 -23.73 -10.26
C MET A 1 6.64 -24.92 -10.84
N LYS A 2 7.96 -25.09 -10.72
CA LYS A 2 8.66 -26.30 -11.24
C LYS A 2 8.17 -27.65 -10.71
N SER A 3 7.47 -27.67 -9.57
CA SER A 3 6.92 -28.90 -8.99
C SER A 3 5.60 -29.38 -9.62
N GLY A 4 4.92 -28.53 -10.40
CA GLY A 4 3.60 -28.81 -10.96
C GLY A 4 2.48 -29.01 -9.92
N ILE A 5 2.69 -28.57 -8.65
CA ILE A 5 1.75 -28.80 -7.55
C ILE A 5 0.85 -27.57 -7.32
N VAL A 6 1.25 -26.39 -7.82
CA VAL A 6 0.56 -25.13 -7.58
C VAL A 6 -0.23 -24.72 -8.81
N ASP A 7 -1.55 -24.66 -8.70
CA ASP A 7 -2.46 -24.21 -9.76
C ASP A 7 -2.86 -22.75 -9.58
N VAL A 8 -2.95 -22.26 -8.33
CA VAL A 8 -3.39 -20.91 -8.01
C VAL A 8 -2.53 -20.29 -6.90
N ILE A 9 -2.18 -19.04 -7.06
CA ILE A 9 -1.46 -18.25 -6.05
C ILE A 9 -2.31 -17.05 -5.65
N LEU A 10 -2.51 -16.85 -4.35
CA LEU A 10 -3.06 -15.61 -3.81
C LEU A 10 -1.93 -14.59 -3.63
N PHE A 11 -1.99 -13.47 -4.35
CA PHE A 11 -0.92 -12.49 -4.38
C PHE A 11 -1.43 -11.05 -4.25
N SER A 12 -0.65 -10.18 -3.61
CA SER A 12 -0.99 -8.76 -3.48
C SER A 12 -0.58 -8.01 -4.73
N VAL A 13 -1.56 -7.52 -5.51
CA VAL A 13 -1.35 -6.75 -6.73
C VAL A 13 -2.12 -5.43 -6.65
N ASN A 14 -1.45 -4.34 -6.87
CA ASN A 14 -2.02 -3.02 -7.11
C ASN A 14 -0.95 -2.08 -7.67
N ALA A 15 -1.37 -0.93 -8.19
CA ALA A 15 -0.47 0.02 -8.83
C ALA A 15 0.68 0.50 -7.92
N ALA A 16 0.41 0.72 -6.64
CA ALA A 16 1.46 1.14 -5.72
C ALA A 16 2.48 0.02 -5.45
N TYR A 17 2.02 -1.21 -5.18
CA TYR A 17 2.91 -2.33 -4.87
C TYR A 17 3.74 -2.77 -6.07
N ASP A 18 3.17 -2.70 -7.27
CA ASP A 18 3.88 -3.09 -8.49
C ASP A 18 5.05 -2.15 -8.82
N MET A 19 4.99 -0.92 -8.36
CA MET A 19 6.08 0.06 -8.51
C MET A 19 7.10 0.01 -7.38
N LEU A 20 6.90 -0.83 -6.36
CA LEU A 20 7.86 -1.08 -5.31
C LEU A 20 8.76 -2.26 -5.65
N PRO A 21 10.08 -2.20 -5.34
CA PRO A 21 10.93 -3.38 -5.50
C PRO A 21 10.38 -4.52 -4.65
N PRO A 22 10.53 -5.78 -5.11
CA PRO A 22 10.16 -6.93 -4.30
C PRO A 22 11.02 -6.96 -3.06
N ILE A 23 10.38 -7.17 -1.93
CA ILE A 23 10.98 -7.14 -0.62
C ILE A 23 11.10 -8.57 -0.17
N GLU A 24 12.33 -9.04 0.03
CA GLU A 24 12.61 -10.37 0.56
C GLU A 24 12.43 -10.37 2.09
N ASP A 25 12.76 -9.26 2.73
CA ASP A 25 12.54 -9.01 4.14
C ASP A 25 11.70 -7.74 4.31
N VAL A 26 10.60 -7.83 5.06
CA VAL A 26 9.73 -6.69 5.38
C VAL A 26 10.53 -5.57 6.06
N TYR A 27 11.57 -5.91 6.80
CA TYR A 27 12.45 -4.92 7.45
C TYR A 27 13.31 -4.13 6.45
N SER A 28 13.60 -4.67 5.27
CA SER A 28 14.31 -3.94 4.22
C SER A 28 13.52 -2.76 3.65
N LEU A 29 12.20 -2.72 3.88
CA LEU A 29 11.36 -1.54 3.60
C LEU A 29 11.78 -0.32 4.42
N PHE A 30 12.50 -0.52 5.52
CA PHE A 30 12.94 0.54 6.41
C PHE A 30 14.37 1.00 6.14
N GLU A 31 15.06 0.39 5.16
CA GLU A 31 16.41 0.79 4.77
C GLU A 31 16.38 1.89 3.72
N GLU A 32 17.10 2.98 3.98
CA GLU A 32 17.23 4.12 3.07
C GLU A 32 17.74 3.72 1.68
N SER A 33 18.60 2.70 1.60
CA SER A 33 19.17 2.14 0.38
C SER A 33 18.10 1.54 -0.54
N THR A 34 17.08 0.93 0.00
CA THR A 34 15.97 0.31 -0.73
C THR A 34 15.19 1.36 -1.53
N PHE A 35 15.20 2.61 -1.11
CA PHE A 35 14.40 3.71 -1.65
C PHE A 35 15.20 4.67 -2.54
N LYS A 36 16.54 4.73 -2.39
CA LYS A 36 17.39 5.65 -3.17
C LYS A 36 17.46 5.31 -4.66
N ASN A 37 17.26 4.06 -5.05
CA ASN A 37 17.42 3.57 -6.43
C ASN A 37 16.09 3.23 -7.12
N ARG A 38 14.97 3.80 -6.69
CA ARG A 38 13.67 3.54 -7.29
C ARG A 38 13.49 4.30 -8.60
N THR A 39 13.28 3.57 -9.66
CA THR A 39 12.63 4.06 -10.87
C THR A 39 11.17 3.65 -10.81
N TYR A 40 10.29 4.57 -10.46
CA TYR A 40 8.83 4.35 -10.39
C TYR A 40 8.15 4.36 -11.77
N ALA A 41 8.92 4.17 -12.82
CA ALA A 41 8.43 4.31 -14.20
C ALA A 41 7.66 3.08 -14.72
N GLY A 42 7.31 2.12 -13.85
CA GLY A 42 6.58 0.92 -14.28
C GLY A 42 6.58 -0.19 -13.23
N ILE A 43 6.18 -1.37 -13.64
CA ILE A 43 6.16 -2.57 -12.78
C ILE A 43 7.60 -2.98 -12.48
N ASP A 44 7.90 -3.28 -11.22
CA ASP A 44 9.20 -3.84 -10.87
C ASP A 44 9.50 -5.10 -11.70
N PRO A 45 10.70 -5.24 -12.29
CA PRO A 45 11.03 -6.34 -13.18
C PRO A 45 10.87 -7.75 -12.58
N LYS A 46 11.08 -7.91 -11.26
CA LYS A 46 10.89 -9.21 -10.59
C LYS A 46 9.40 -9.54 -10.46
N ARG A 47 8.55 -8.54 -10.24
CA ARG A 47 7.09 -8.72 -10.20
C ARG A 47 6.54 -9.02 -11.59
N ASP A 48 6.95 -8.29 -12.63
CA ASP A 48 6.57 -8.58 -14.01
C ASP A 48 7.01 -10.00 -14.42
N LYS A 49 8.24 -10.38 -14.06
CA LYS A 49 8.74 -11.75 -14.28
C LYS A 49 7.88 -12.81 -13.60
N LEU A 50 7.42 -12.55 -12.35
CA LEU A 50 6.52 -13.47 -11.64
C LEU A 50 5.21 -13.65 -12.40
N TYR A 51 4.59 -12.55 -12.84
CA TYR A 51 3.33 -12.59 -13.59
C TYR A 51 3.48 -13.40 -14.89
N ARG A 52 4.55 -13.18 -15.67
CA ARG A 52 4.82 -13.92 -16.90
C ARG A 52 5.14 -15.39 -16.67
N ILE A 53 5.84 -15.72 -15.60
CA ILE A 53 6.08 -17.13 -15.24
C ILE A 53 4.75 -17.81 -14.89
N CYS A 54 3.89 -17.17 -14.10
CA CYS A 54 2.58 -17.72 -13.80
C CYS A 54 1.74 -17.95 -15.06
N GLU A 55 1.73 -16.98 -15.97
CA GLU A 55 1.01 -17.10 -17.24
C GLU A 55 1.55 -18.26 -18.11
N ASN A 56 2.87 -18.36 -18.26
CA ASN A 56 3.50 -19.39 -19.08
C ASN A 56 3.35 -20.81 -18.51
N GLU A 57 3.32 -20.93 -17.19
CA GLU A 57 3.17 -22.22 -16.49
C GLU A 57 1.70 -22.59 -16.23
N GLY A 58 0.74 -21.75 -16.66
CA GLY A 58 -0.69 -21.98 -16.45
C GLY A 58 -1.12 -21.84 -14.99
N VAL A 59 -0.36 -21.12 -14.16
CA VAL A 59 -0.68 -20.87 -12.75
C VAL A 59 -1.49 -19.58 -12.64
N ALA A 60 -2.71 -19.65 -12.15
CA ALA A 60 -3.57 -18.51 -11.99
C ALA A 60 -3.20 -17.65 -10.79
N LEU A 61 -3.35 -16.33 -10.89
CA LEU A 61 -3.25 -15.40 -9.77
C LEU A 61 -4.64 -14.96 -9.32
N THR A 62 -4.93 -15.15 -8.05
CA THR A 62 -6.03 -14.48 -7.35
C THR A 62 -5.46 -13.30 -6.58
N VAL A 63 -5.98 -12.11 -6.83
CA VAL A 63 -5.41 -10.87 -6.29
C VAL A 63 -6.08 -10.50 -4.99
N MET A 64 -5.28 -10.14 -4.00
CA MET A 64 -5.70 -9.40 -2.81
C MET A 64 -5.05 -8.00 -2.80
N LYS A 65 -5.56 -7.11 -1.92
CA LYS A 65 -5.06 -5.74 -1.75
C LYS A 65 -5.19 -4.86 -3.00
N GLY A 66 -6.13 -5.14 -3.90
CA GLY A 66 -6.34 -4.36 -5.13
C GLY A 66 -6.51 -2.86 -4.90
N TYR A 67 -7.07 -2.44 -3.76
CA TYR A 67 -7.21 -1.04 -3.35
C TYR A 67 -6.10 -0.55 -2.40
N ALA A 68 -5.05 -1.36 -2.15
CA ALA A 68 -4.00 -1.05 -1.17
C ALA A 68 -4.58 -0.64 0.20
N ALA A 69 -5.53 -1.43 0.74
CA ALA A 69 -6.29 -1.13 1.97
C ALA A 69 -7.04 0.23 1.93
N GLY A 70 -7.50 0.64 0.74
CA GLY A 70 -8.23 1.90 0.54
C GLY A 70 -7.35 3.11 0.21
N VAL A 71 -6.05 3.01 0.43
CA VAL A 71 -5.09 4.11 0.17
C VAL A 71 -5.19 4.64 -1.25
N LEU A 72 -5.35 3.77 -2.26
CA LEU A 72 -5.47 4.18 -3.66
C LEU A 72 -6.77 4.92 -3.98
N LEU A 73 -7.79 4.80 -3.13
CA LEU A 73 -9.10 5.44 -3.32
C LEU A 73 -9.20 6.84 -2.69
N SER A 74 -8.12 7.36 -2.14
CA SER A 74 -8.07 8.66 -1.44
C SER A 74 -7.04 9.59 -2.06
N ASP A 75 -7.44 10.79 -2.49
CA ASP A 75 -6.52 11.80 -3.02
C ASP A 75 -5.43 12.19 -1.99
N LYS A 76 -5.77 12.14 -0.70
CA LYS A 76 -4.82 12.52 0.37
C LYS A 76 -3.77 11.47 0.64
N GLN A 77 -4.09 10.19 0.38
CA GLN A 77 -3.27 9.04 0.78
C GLN A 77 -2.63 8.34 -0.40
N SER A 78 -3.24 8.47 -1.59
CA SER A 78 -2.69 7.87 -2.81
C SER A 78 -1.24 8.33 -3.02
N PRO A 79 -0.30 7.41 -3.24
CA PRO A 79 1.08 7.75 -3.56
C PRO A 79 1.21 8.51 -4.90
N PHE A 80 0.14 8.52 -5.69
CA PHE A 80 0.06 9.24 -6.96
C PHE A 80 -0.48 10.66 -6.82
N GLU A 81 -0.72 11.15 -5.59
CA GLU A 81 -1.32 12.48 -5.30
C GLU A 81 -2.74 12.67 -5.90
N LYS A 82 -3.32 11.62 -6.45
CA LYS A 82 -4.67 11.54 -7.00
C LYS A 82 -5.23 10.14 -6.74
N ALA A 83 -6.50 10.07 -6.34
CA ALA A 83 -7.16 8.79 -6.16
C ALA A 83 -7.35 8.06 -7.49
N LEU A 84 -7.25 6.74 -7.44
CA LEU A 84 -7.80 5.87 -8.45
C LEU A 84 -9.26 5.56 -8.10
N THR A 85 -10.09 5.40 -9.10
CA THR A 85 -11.44 4.87 -8.88
C THR A 85 -11.40 3.36 -8.61
N PRO A 86 -12.43 2.77 -7.98
CA PRO A 86 -12.54 1.32 -7.85
C PRO A 86 -12.40 0.59 -9.19
N ILE A 87 -12.99 1.14 -10.26
CA ILE A 87 -12.89 0.59 -11.63
C ILE A 87 -11.46 0.58 -12.12
N GLN A 88 -10.71 1.67 -11.95
CA GLN A 88 -9.32 1.77 -12.36
C GLN A 88 -8.42 0.80 -11.59
N CYS A 89 -8.62 0.69 -10.27
CA CYS A 89 -7.89 -0.28 -9.44
C CYS A 89 -8.13 -1.72 -9.89
N LEU A 90 -9.37 -2.09 -10.15
CA LEU A 90 -9.73 -3.42 -10.64
C LEU A 90 -9.15 -3.66 -12.03
N HIS A 91 -9.25 -2.67 -12.93
CA HIS A 91 -8.67 -2.80 -14.26
C HIS A 91 -7.16 -2.95 -14.23
N TYR A 92 -6.48 -2.20 -13.36
CA TYR A 92 -5.05 -2.37 -13.15
C TYR A 92 -4.70 -3.81 -12.79
N CYS A 93 -5.38 -4.38 -11.80
CA CYS A 93 -5.14 -5.75 -11.37
C CYS A 93 -5.43 -6.78 -12.46
N LEU A 94 -6.65 -6.71 -13.05
CA LEU A 94 -7.13 -7.67 -14.03
C LEU A 94 -6.38 -7.61 -15.38
N SER A 95 -5.66 -6.52 -15.65
CA SER A 95 -4.80 -6.40 -16.84
C SER A 95 -3.39 -6.98 -16.64
N ARG A 96 -3.06 -7.51 -15.46
CA ARG A 96 -1.77 -8.18 -15.25
C ARG A 96 -1.81 -9.61 -15.77
N PRO A 97 -0.69 -10.13 -16.32
CA PRO A 97 -0.61 -11.52 -16.78
C PRO A 97 -0.99 -12.51 -15.68
N ALA A 98 -1.63 -13.59 -16.04
CA ALA A 98 -2.11 -14.67 -15.16
C ALA A 98 -3.16 -14.29 -14.11
N VAL A 99 -3.59 -13.05 -14.00
CA VAL A 99 -4.63 -12.66 -13.04
C VAL A 99 -6.00 -13.15 -13.51
N ALA A 100 -6.57 -14.08 -12.76
CA ALA A 100 -7.89 -14.67 -13.02
C ALA A 100 -9.02 -14.00 -12.21
N SER A 101 -8.71 -13.46 -11.01
CA SER A 101 -9.71 -12.85 -10.16
C SER A 101 -9.11 -11.82 -9.21
N VAL A 102 -9.95 -10.90 -8.73
CA VAL A 102 -9.59 -9.91 -7.72
C VAL A 102 -10.57 -9.97 -6.56
N MET A 103 -10.05 -10.21 -5.36
CA MET A 103 -10.80 -10.13 -4.12
C MET A 103 -10.70 -8.72 -3.55
N VAL A 104 -11.82 -8.01 -3.50
CA VAL A 104 -11.89 -6.66 -2.95
C VAL A 104 -12.51 -6.67 -1.56
N GLY A 105 -11.91 -5.91 -0.63
CA GLY A 105 -12.53 -5.63 0.65
C GLY A 105 -13.65 -4.60 0.48
N VAL A 106 -14.85 -4.94 0.94
CA VAL A 106 -16.02 -4.07 0.94
C VAL A 106 -16.71 -4.15 2.29
N SER A 107 -17.20 -3.02 2.79
CA SER A 107 -17.87 -2.94 4.09
C SER A 107 -19.35 -2.54 3.99
N ASN A 108 -19.82 -2.15 2.81
CA ASN A 108 -21.21 -1.75 2.59
C ASN A 108 -21.66 -1.98 1.14
N THR A 109 -22.98 -1.92 0.91
CA THR A 109 -23.59 -2.17 -0.39
C THR A 109 -23.10 -1.18 -1.47
N TYR A 110 -22.84 0.09 -1.09
CA TYR A 110 -22.36 1.08 -2.05
C TYR A 110 -20.99 0.67 -2.63
N GLN A 111 -20.09 0.18 -1.80
CA GLN A 111 -18.78 -0.30 -2.26
C GLN A 111 -18.88 -1.55 -3.14
N ILE A 112 -19.85 -2.44 -2.86
CA ILE A 112 -20.15 -3.58 -3.74
C ILE A 112 -20.59 -3.10 -5.13
N LEU A 113 -21.53 -2.15 -5.17
CA LEU A 113 -22.03 -1.59 -6.43
C LEU A 113 -20.93 -0.86 -7.20
N ALA A 114 -20.08 -0.09 -6.50
CA ALA A 114 -18.94 0.60 -7.12
C ALA A 114 -17.92 -0.38 -7.73
N ALA A 115 -17.67 -1.52 -7.08
CA ALA A 115 -16.79 -2.55 -7.62
C ALA A 115 -17.43 -3.29 -8.79
N SER A 116 -18.72 -3.66 -8.69
CA SER A 116 -19.44 -4.40 -9.72
C SER A 116 -19.66 -3.58 -11.00
N ALA A 117 -19.65 -2.25 -10.91
CA ALA A 117 -19.72 -1.36 -12.06
C ALA A 117 -18.56 -1.57 -13.07
N TYR A 118 -17.47 -2.21 -12.64
CA TYR A 118 -16.38 -2.60 -13.53
C TYR A 118 -16.83 -3.44 -14.74
N SER A 119 -17.84 -4.31 -14.56
CA SER A 119 -18.35 -5.21 -15.61
C SER A 119 -18.93 -4.47 -16.81
N THR A 120 -19.48 -3.28 -16.60
CA THR A 120 -20.12 -2.44 -17.64
C THR A 120 -19.30 -1.18 -17.95
N ALA A 121 -18.16 -0.97 -17.29
CA ALA A 121 -17.35 0.22 -17.44
C ALA A 121 -16.73 0.33 -18.83
N SER A 122 -16.76 1.53 -19.38
CA SER A 122 -16.11 1.88 -20.64
C SER A 122 -14.57 1.88 -20.53
N ASN A 123 -13.86 1.82 -21.65
CA ASN A 123 -12.40 1.93 -21.67
C ASN A 123 -11.91 3.26 -21.07
N LYS A 124 -12.68 4.34 -21.21
CA LYS A 124 -12.33 5.64 -20.60
C LYS A 124 -12.40 5.61 -19.07
N GLU A 125 -13.39 4.93 -18.50
CA GLU A 125 -13.50 4.77 -17.04
C GLU A 125 -12.42 3.84 -16.47
N LYS A 126 -11.93 2.91 -17.27
CA LYS A 126 -10.86 1.98 -16.94
C LYS A 126 -9.46 2.60 -17.06
N ASP A 127 -9.33 3.69 -17.80
CA ASP A 127 -8.03 4.33 -18.04
C ASP A 127 -7.49 4.98 -16.77
N TYR A 128 -6.37 4.49 -16.31
CA TYR A 128 -5.64 4.96 -15.13
C TYR A 128 -4.32 5.67 -15.50
N SER A 129 -4.03 5.85 -16.79
CA SER A 129 -2.74 6.36 -17.28
C SER A 129 -2.40 7.75 -16.75
N GLU A 130 -3.39 8.66 -16.68
CA GLU A 130 -3.21 10.00 -16.14
C GLU A 130 -2.80 9.99 -14.65
N VAL A 131 -3.38 9.10 -13.85
CA VAL A 131 -3.05 9.00 -12.42
C VAL A 131 -1.65 8.42 -12.24
N LEU A 132 -1.30 7.39 -13.01
CA LEU A 132 0.01 6.74 -12.89
C LEU A 132 1.15 7.53 -13.57
N ALA A 133 0.85 8.53 -14.39
CA ALA A 133 1.87 9.45 -14.92
C ALA A 133 2.60 10.20 -13.81
N ASN A 134 1.96 10.37 -12.64
CA ASN A 134 2.58 10.90 -11.45
C ASN A 134 3.26 9.77 -10.68
N ALA A 135 4.60 9.78 -10.62
CA ALA A 135 5.36 8.82 -9.84
C ALA A 135 4.98 8.93 -8.34
N PRO A 136 4.92 7.79 -7.61
CA PRO A 136 4.65 7.83 -6.18
C PRO A 136 5.69 8.66 -5.45
N ARG A 137 5.29 9.80 -4.88
CA ARG A 137 6.18 10.70 -4.14
C ARG A 137 6.19 10.44 -2.63
N LYS A 138 5.15 9.76 -2.14
CA LYS A 138 5.00 9.44 -0.73
C LYS A 138 4.98 7.92 -0.56
N SER A 139 6.03 7.37 0.03
CA SER A 139 6.02 5.97 0.48
C SER A 139 6.19 5.96 2.00
N PHE A 140 5.61 4.94 2.66
CA PHE A 140 5.93 4.62 4.05
C PHE A 140 7.35 4.06 4.09
N SER A 141 8.34 4.93 4.04
CA SER A 141 9.69 4.57 3.62
C SER A 141 10.68 4.43 4.76
N GLY A 142 10.25 4.43 6.00
CA GLY A 142 11.19 4.31 7.12
C GLY A 142 12.34 5.33 7.17
N HIS A 143 12.38 6.30 6.28
CA HIS A 143 13.39 7.37 6.25
C HIS A 143 13.42 8.20 7.54
N CYS A 144 12.41 8.03 8.39
CA CYS A 144 12.30 8.65 9.71
C CYS A 144 13.30 8.06 10.71
N ALA A 145 13.86 6.90 10.43
CA ALA A 145 14.83 6.23 11.30
C ALA A 145 16.22 6.90 11.21
N PRO A 146 17.06 6.78 12.26
CA PRO A 146 16.72 6.15 13.55
C PRO A 146 15.94 7.09 14.48
N CYS A 147 15.00 6.55 15.24
CA CYS A 147 14.35 7.25 16.34
C CYS A 147 15.14 7.03 17.63
N SER A 148 15.46 8.10 18.38
CA SER A 148 16.20 8.00 19.67
C SER A 148 15.43 7.20 20.73
N LYS A 149 14.09 7.14 20.60
CA LYS A 149 13.17 6.36 21.42
C LYS A 149 12.82 5.00 20.82
N LYS A 150 13.49 4.61 19.73
CA LYS A 150 13.27 3.35 19.01
C LYS A 150 11.83 3.14 18.48
N ILE A 151 11.02 4.19 18.45
CA ILE A 151 9.67 4.12 17.88
C ILE A 151 9.78 3.71 16.41
N ASP A 152 9.04 2.68 16.02
CA ASP A 152 8.83 2.35 14.62
C ASP A 152 7.83 3.35 13.99
N ILE A 153 8.37 4.52 13.65
CA ILE A 153 7.61 5.65 13.11
C ILE A 153 6.85 5.25 11.83
N ALA A 154 7.42 4.35 11.03
CA ALA A 154 6.77 3.92 9.80
C ALA A 154 5.53 3.09 10.08
N SER A 155 5.59 2.16 11.03
CA SER A 155 4.44 1.36 11.45
C SER A 155 3.39 2.20 12.15
N VAL A 156 3.78 3.11 13.04
CA VAL A 156 2.85 4.07 13.69
C VAL A 156 2.12 4.89 12.64
N ASN A 157 2.83 5.49 11.69
CA ASN A 157 2.21 6.26 10.61
C ASN A 157 1.27 5.42 9.74
N LYS A 158 1.66 4.18 9.44
CA LYS A 158 0.83 3.24 8.67
C LYS A 158 -0.49 2.96 9.39
N TYR A 159 -0.45 2.63 10.68
CA TYR A 159 -1.65 2.33 11.45
C TYR A 159 -2.52 3.56 11.63
N LEU A 160 -1.92 4.73 11.88
CA LEU A 160 -2.64 6.00 11.93
C LEU A 160 -3.36 6.28 10.61
N ASP A 161 -2.67 6.20 9.48
CA ASP A 161 -3.26 6.51 8.19
C ASP A 161 -4.38 5.52 7.84
N LEU A 162 -4.22 4.24 8.19
CA LEU A 162 -5.29 3.23 8.04
C LEU A 162 -6.49 3.51 8.95
N ALA A 163 -6.26 4.02 10.16
CA ALA A 163 -7.33 4.37 11.09
C ALA A 163 -8.11 5.61 10.64
N LEU A 164 -7.41 6.62 10.12
CA LEU A 164 -8.03 7.88 9.69
C LEU A 164 -8.95 7.77 8.47
N ILE A 165 -8.90 6.67 7.72
CA ILE A 165 -9.82 6.42 6.60
C ILE A 165 -11.07 5.65 7.01
N GLN A 166 -11.16 5.19 8.24
CA GLN A 166 -12.30 4.46 8.79
C GLN A 166 -13.21 5.45 9.55
N GLU A 167 -14.52 5.19 9.56
CA GLU A 167 -15.44 5.92 10.43
C GLU A 167 -15.16 5.59 11.91
N ASP A 168 -14.92 4.30 12.18
CA ASP A 168 -14.49 3.78 13.48
C ASP A 168 -13.20 3.00 13.32
N VAL A 169 -12.29 3.12 14.28
CA VAL A 169 -11.02 2.39 14.27
C VAL A 169 -11.27 0.90 14.52
N PRO A 170 -10.99 0.00 13.57
CA PRO A 170 -11.18 -1.44 13.76
C PRO A 170 -10.37 -1.96 14.95
N GLU A 171 -10.95 -2.86 15.74
CA GLU A 171 -10.29 -3.49 16.89
C GLU A 171 -8.99 -4.24 16.46
N THR A 172 -9.02 -4.88 15.31
CA THR A 172 -7.83 -5.55 14.75
C THR A 172 -6.69 -4.57 14.49
N LEU A 173 -6.99 -3.33 14.08
CA LEU A 173 -5.98 -2.30 13.85
C LEU A 173 -5.39 -1.79 15.16
N LYS A 174 -6.23 -1.61 16.20
CA LYS A 174 -5.77 -1.28 17.56
C LYS A 174 -4.85 -2.37 18.10
N ASN A 175 -5.28 -3.63 18.00
CA ASN A 175 -4.48 -4.77 18.45
C ASN A 175 -3.11 -4.84 17.75
N HIS A 176 -3.03 -4.53 16.45
CA HIS A 176 -1.75 -4.46 15.75
C HIS A 176 -0.88 -3.28 16.20
N TYR A 177 -1.49 -2.14 16.53
CA TYR A 177 -0.76 -1.01 17.07
C TYR A 177 -0.21 -1.32 18.47
N ASP A 178 -1.02 -1.94 19.33
CA ASP A 178 -0.66 -2.34 20.71
C ASP A 178 0.46 -3.39 20.76
N LEU A 179 0.71 -4.12 19.68
CA LEU A 179 1.84 -5.07 19.56
C LEU A 179 3.17 -4.39 19.23
N LEU A 180 3.20 -3.10 18.97
CA LEU A 180 4.46 -2.38 18.77
C LEU A 180 5.25 -2.34 20.10
N GLU A 181 6.57 -2.48 20.01
CA GLU A 181 7.46 -2.43 21.19
C GLU A 181 7.53 -1.03 21.81
N HIS A 182 7.39 0.02 20.97
CA HIS A 182 7.41 1.42 21.37
C HIS A 182 6.28 2.16 20.66
N HIS A 183 5.52 2.96 21.42
CA HIS A 183 4.34 3.67 20.95
C HIS A 183 4.57 5.17 20.73
N ALA A 184 3.57 5.84 20.15
CA ALA A 184 3.68 7.23 19.77
C ALA A 184 3.80 8.20 20.97
N ASP A 185 3.28 7.84 22.15
CA ASP A 185 3.36 8.62 23.40
C ASP A 185 4.79 8.76 23.94
N GLU A 186 5.69 7.84 23.57
CA GLU A 186 7.11 7.92 23.89
C GLU A 186 7.85 9.00 23.09
N CYS A 187 7.19 9.65 22.14
CA CYS A 187 7.80 10.67 21.27
C CYS A 187 8.20 11.91 22.05
N ILE A 188 9.48 12.22 22.06
CA ILE A 188 10.05 13.43 22.71
C ILE A 188 10.12 14.65 21.77
N GLU A 189 9.48 14.61 20.64
CA GLU A 189 9.41 15.71 19.66
C GLU A 189 10.77 16.28 19.22
N CYS A 190 11.83 15.48 19.22
CA CYS A 190 13.19 15.92 18.92
C CYS A 190 13.42 16.37 17.46
N GLY A 191 12.48 16.12 16.54
CA GLY A 191 12.52 16.56 15.16
C GLY A 191 13.47 15.79 14.23
N ALA A 192 14.24 14.81 14.73
CA ALA A 192 15.18 14.05 13.91
C ALA A 192 14.49 13.35 12.72
N CYS A 193 13.35 12.73 12.98
CA CYS A 193 12.55 12.06 11.95
C CYS A 193 12.00 13.02 10.89
N VAL A 194 11.60 14.23 11.28
CA VAL A 194 11.14 15.28 10.35
C VAL A 194 12.29 15.74 9.45
N LYS A 195 13.48 15.94 10.05
CA LYS A 195 14.70 16.32 9.32
C LYS A 195 15.14 15.24 8.33
N ASN A 196 14.99 13.97 8.71
CA ASN A 196 15.36 12.84 7.88
C ASN A 196 14.30 12.52 6.80
N CYS A 197 13.09 13.06 6.91
CA CYS A 197 12.00 12.77 5.99
C CYS A 197 12.19 13.53 4.66
N PRO A 198 12.49 12.86 3.54
CA PRO A 198 12.67 13.52 2.25
C PRO A 198 11.34 14.04 1.66
N PHE A 199 10.21 13.67 2.27
CA PHE A 199 8.86 13.98 1.79
C PHE A 199 8.20 15.13 2.55
N GLY A 200 8.89 15.73 3.54
CA GLY A 200 8.36 16.83 4.32
C GLY A 200 7.14 16.47 5.17
N VAL A 201 7.02 15.19 5.58
CA VAL A 201 5.91 14.74 6.43
C VAL A 201 6.06 15.33 7.82
N ASP A 202 5.00 15.92 8.35
CA ASP A 202 4.93 16.37 9.75
C ASP A 202 4.73 15.18 10.69
N ILE A 203 5.83 14.48 10.95
CA ILE A 203 5.83 13.25 11.75
C ILE A 203 5.47 13.53 13.20
N ILE A 204 5.89 14.67 13.76
CA ILE A 204 5.58 15.02 15.15
C ILE A 204 4.07 15.13 15.33
N ASN A 205 3.40 15.84 14.43
CA ASN A 205 1.94 15.97 14.48
C ASN A 205 1.24 14.63 14.28
N LYS A 206 1.78 13.75 13.43
CA LYS A 206 1.28 12.39 13.26
C LYS A 206 1.43 11.55 14.54
N MET A 207 2.54 11.66 15.26
CA MET A 207 2.70 10.99 16.57
C MET A 207 1.63 11.45 17.56
N LYS A 208 1.43 12.76 17.69
CA LYS A 208 0.37 13.32 18.56
C LYS A 208 -1.01 12.78 18.17
N ARG A 209 -1.30 12.75 16.89
CA ARG A 209 -2.56 12.23 16.38
C ARG A 209 -2.74 10.73 16.64
N ALA A 210 -1.65 9.96 16.59
CA ALA A 210 -1.68 8.53 16.93
C ALA A 210 -1.99 8.33 18.42
N VAL A 211 -1.40 9.12 19.32
CA VAL A 211 -1.73 9.09 20.75
C VAL A 211 -3.21 9.42 21.00
N GLU A 212 -3.75 10.46 20.35
CA GLU A 212 -5.17 10.82 20.45
C GLU A 212 -6.10 9.67 20.01
N LEU A 213 -5.69 8.91 19.00
CA LEU A 213 -6.54 7.91 18.38
C LEU A 213 -6.42 6.53 19.02
N PHE A 214 -5.21 6.12 19.41
CA PHE A 214 -4.94 4.81 19.98
C PHE A 214 -4.80 4.82 21.50
N GLY A 215 -4.54 5.97 22.12
CA GLY A 215 -4.52 6.17 23.58
C GLY A 215 -3.14 5.90 24.21
N ASN A 216 -2.12 5.59 23.42
CA ASN A 216 -0.73 5.37 23.84
C ASN A 216 0.24 5.66 22.69
#